data_0aad7b00398155a1190893814e3c1c59
#
_entry.id   0aad7b00398155a1190893814e3c1c59
#
_cell.length_a   1.000
_cell.length_b   1.000
_cell.length_c   1.000
_cell.angle_alpha   90.00
_cell.angle_beta   90.00
_cell.angle_gamma   90.00
#
_symmetry.space_group_name_H-M   'P 1'
#
loop_
_entity.id
_entity.type
_entity.pdbx_description
1 polymer ?
#
loop_
_entity_poly.entity_id
_entity_poly.type
_entity_poly.pdbx_seq_one_letter_code
_entity_poly.pdbx_strand_id
1 'polypeptide(L)'
;MVRKRVIVHGRVQGVFFRDTTRRTAGSRDVHGWVRNNPDGSVEAVFEGSEEAVDAMVRFARDGPRGAMVEHVEVRDEEPEGLTAFRVT
;
A
#
# COMPACT_ATOMS: atom_id res chain seq x y z
N MET A 1 -0.14 -17.02 3.92
CA MET A 1 0.17 -15.59 4.07
C MET A 1 1.19 -15.18 3.02
N VAL A 2 0.95 -14.08 2.35
CA VAL A 2 1.87 -13.52 1.38
C VAL A 2 2.22 -12.08 1.77
N ARG A 3 3.30 -11.55 1.23
CA ARG A 3 3.71 -10.16 1.40
C ARG A 3 4.09 -9.59 0.04
N LYS A 4 3.60 -8.38 -0.25
CA LYS A 4 4.03 -7.62 -1.43
C LYS A 4 4.39 -6.20 -1.02
N ARG A 5 5.41 -5.66 -1.68
CA ARG A 5 5.81 -4.26 -1.57
C ARG A 5 5.35 -3.54 -2.82
N VAL A 6 4.80 -2.35 -2.65
CA VAL A 6 4.45 -1.48 -3.77
C VAL A 6 5.15 -0.14 -3.60
N ILE A 7 5.59 0.43 -4.72
CA ILE A 7 6.10 1.80 -4.76
C ILE A 7 5.28 2.52 -5.83
N VAL A 8 4.52 3.51 -5.41
CA VAL A 8 3.51 4.19 -6.24
C VAL A 8 4.06 5.56 -6.62
N HIS A 9 4.14 5.82 -7.92
CA HIS A 9 4.65 7.06 -8.48
C HIS A 9 3.52 7.87 -9.11
N GLY A 10 3.65 9.18 -9.08
CA GLY A 10 2.68 10.11 -9.64
C GLY A 10 2.34 11.20 -8.63
N ARG A 11 1.15 11.78 -8.75
CA ARG A 11 0.66 12.73 -7.76
C ARG A 11 -0.04 11.94 -6.67
N VAL A 12 0.74 11.47 -5.69
CA VAL A 12 0.26 10.51 -4.68
C VAL A 12 0.49 10.98 -3.25
N GLN A 13 1.31 12.01 -3.02
CA GLN A 13 1.47 12.61 -1.69
C GLN A 13 0.53 13.81 -1.55
N GLY A 14 0.07 14.06 -0.31
CA GLY A 14 -0.81 15.19 -0.02
C GLY A 14 -2.26 14.99 -0.45
N VAL A 15 -2.68 13.76 -0.75
CA VAL A 15 -4.04 13.42 -1.19
C VAL A 15 -4.65 12.33 -0.31
N PHE A 16 -4.24 12.27 0.95
CA PHE A 16 -4.71 11.28 1.93
C PHE A 16 -4.44 9.83 1.51
N PHE A 17 -3.43 9.60 0.68
CA PHE A 17 -3.12 8.26 0.19
C PHE A 17 -2.80 7.32 1.35
N ARG A 18 -1.95 7.78 2.29
CA ARG A 18 -1.53 6.94 3.43
C ARG A 18 -2.70 6.57 4.34
N ASP A 19 -3.56 7.55 4.67
CA ASP A 19 -4.70 7.29 5.55
C ASP A 19 -5.72 6.35 4.90
N THR A 20 -6.02 6.57 3.62
CA THR A 20 -6.95 5.70 2.88
C THR A 20 -6.39 4.29 2.74
N THR A 21 -5.08 4.16 2.50
CA THR A 21 -4.42 2.84 2.45
C THR A 21 -4.57 2.12 3.77
N ARG A 22 -4.33 2.80 4.89
CA ARG A 22 -4.46 2.21 6.22
C ARG A 22 -5.89 1.73 6.47
N ARG A 23 -6.88 2.55 6.15
CA ARG A 23 -8.29 2.19 6.37
C ARG A 23 -8.70 1.01 5.49
N THR A 24 -8.28 1.00 4.24
CA THR A 24 -8.59 -0.09 3.32
C THR A 24 -7.94 -1.38 3.77
N ALA A 25 -6.69 -1.33 4.21
CA ALA A 25 -5.98 -2.50 4.74
C ALA A 25 -6.69 -3.06 5.97
N GLY A 26 -7.13 -2.19 6.88
CA GLY A 26 -7.85 -2.61 8.08
C GLY A 26 -9.16 -3.32 7.75
N SER A 27 -9.88 -2.88 6.73
CA SER A 27 -11.14 -3.50 6.32
C SER A 27 -10.94 -4.87 5.68
N ARG A 28 -9.71 -5.20 5.25
CA ARG A 28 -9.38 -6.46 4.59
C ARG A 28 -8.47 -7.37 5.41
N ASP A 29 -8.25 -7.01 6.67
CA ASP A 29 -7.36 -7.76 7.56
C ASP A 29 -5.95 -7.90 6.98
N VAL A 30 -5.44 -6.82 6.40
CA VAL A 30 -4.08 -6.73 5.85
C VAL A 30 -3.22 -5.94 6.82
N HIS A 31 -2.03 -6.45 7.13
CA HIS A 31 -1.05 -5.81 7.99
C HIS A 31 0.10 -5.27 7.14
N GLY A 32 0.85 -4.34 7.67
CA GLY A 32 1.96 -3.74 6.96
C GLY A 32 2.20 -2.30 7.37
N TRP A 33 2.64 -1.49 6.42
CA TRP A 33 2.84 -0.07 6.64
C TRP A 33 2.81 0.68 5.31
N VAL A 34 2.67 2.00 5.42
CA VAL A 34 2.70 2.91 4.27
C VAL A 34 3.44 4.18 4.67
N ARG A 35 4.25 4.70 3.76
CA ARG A 35 5.02 5.93 4.00
C ARG A 35 5.19 6.74 2.72
N ASN A 36 5.43 8.04 2.90
CA ASN A 36 5.90 8.90 1.82
C ASN A 36 7.41 8.78 1.70
N ASN A 37 7.91 8.67 0.49
CA ASN A 37 9.35 8.69 0.22
C ASN A 37 9.80 10.10 -0.17
N PRO A 38 11.10 10.44 0.02
CA PRO A 38 11.61 11.77 -0.34
C PRO A 38 11.48 12.11 -1.82
N ASP A 39 11.42 11.10 -2.70
CA ASP A 39 11.31 11.32 -4.15
C ASP A 39 9.88 11.62 -4.61
N GLY A 40 8.92 11.70 -3.69
CA GLY A 40 7.51 11.96 -4.00
C GLY A 40 6.66 10.71 -4.15
N SER A 41 7.27 9.53 -4.15
CA SER A 41 6.52 8.27 -4.22
C SER A 41 5.91 7.90 -2.87
N VAL A 42 4.95 6.98 -2.90
CA VAL A 42 4.38 6.35 -1.71
C VAL A 42 4.79 4.88 -1.74
N GLU A 43 5.32 4.40 -0.64
CA GLU A 43 5.75 3.01 -0.52
C GLU A 43 4.93 2.32 0.56
N ALA A 44 4.52 1.08 0.28
CA ALA A 44 3.75 0.29 1.24
C ALA A 44 4.14 -1.18 1.16
N VAL A 45 3.99 -1.89 2.28
CA VAL A 45 4.03 -3.35 2.29
C VAL A 45 2.70 -3.87 2.80
N PHE A 46 2.26 -4.97 2.23
CA PHE A 46 1.00 -5.61 2.57
C PHE A 46 1.22 -7.08 2.88
N GLU A 47 0.76 -7.51 4.05
CA GLU A 47 0.80 -8.91 4.45
C GLU A 47 -0.60 -9.39 4.79
N GLY A 48 -0.94 -10.58 4.32
CA GLY A 48 -2.24 -11.19 4.57
C GLY A 48 -2.51 -12.34 3.61
N SER A 49 -3.78 -12.67 3.44
CA SER A 49 -4.15 -13.67 2.44
C SER A 49 -3.79 -13.17 1.05
N GLU A 50 -3.52 -14.09 0.14
CA GLU A 50 -3.17 -13.71 -1.24
C GLU A 50 -4.26 -12.83 -1.86
N GLU A 51 -5.52 -13.20 -1.66
CA GLU A 51 -6.65 -12.44 -2.21
C GLU A 51 -6.70 -11.02 -1.64
N ALA A 52 -6.51 -10.86 -0.33
CA ALA A 52 -6.56 -9.55 0.31
C ALA A 52 -5.38 -8.68 -0.11
N VAL A 53 -4.18 -9.26 -0.20
CA VAL A 53 -2.99 -8.53 -0.64
C VAL A 53 -3.13 -8.10 -2.10
N ASP A 54 -3.65 -8.98 -2.97
CA ASP A 54 -3.91 -8.62 -4.38
C ASP A 54 -4.92 -7.47 -4.48
N ALA A 55 -5.94 -7.45 -3.63
CA ALA A 55 -6.90 -6.35 -3.57
C ALA A 55 -6.21 -5.03 -3.18
N MET A 56 -5.25 -5.07 -2.25
CA MET A 56 -4.50 -3.88 -1.86
C MET A 56 -3.59 -3.39 -2.99
N VAL A 57 -3.01 -4.29 -3.76
CA VAL A 57 -2.21 -3.91 -4.94
C VAL A 57 -3.10 -3.22 -5.98
N ARG A 58 -4.30 -3.75 -6.23
CA ARG A 58 -5.25 -3.09 -7.13
C ARG A 58 -5.66 -1.71 -6.62
N PHE A 59 -5.91 -1.59 -5.33
CA PHE A 59 -6.19 -0.30 -4.71
C PHE A 59 -5.04 0.70 -4.96
N ALA A 60 -3.79 0.26 -4.77
CA ALA A 60 -2.63 1.12 -4.97
C ALA A 60 -2.50 1.58 -6.43
N ARG A 61 -2.84 0.71 -7.38
CA ARG A 61 -2.80 1.07 -8.81
C ARG A 61 -3.84 2.11 -9.17
N ASP A 62 -5.03 2.03 -8.58
CA ASP A 62 -6.09 3.01 -8.81
C ASP A 62 -5.83 4.30 -8.03
N GLY A 63 -5.33 4.17 -6.82
CA GLY A 63 -5.16 5.27 -5.89
C GLY A 63 -6.48 5.72 -5.29
N PRO A 64 -6.43 6.48 -4.20
CA PRO A 64 -7.61 7.12 -3.65
C PRO A 64 -8.05 8.29 -4.52
N ARG A 65 -9.26 8.78 -4.24
CA ARG A 65 -9.80 9.95 -4.94
C ARG A 65 -8.84 11.13 -4.81
N GLY A 66 -8.55 11.78 -5.92
CA GLY A 66 -7.62 12.92 -5.98
C GLY A 66 -6.19 12.55 -6.29
N ALA A 67 -5.83 11.28 -6.22
CA ALA A 67 -4.50 10.83 -6.61
C ALA A 67 -4.45 10.61 -8.13
N MET A 68 -3.24 10.78 -8.69
CA MET A 68 -2.96 10.41 -10.08
C MET A 68 -1.78 9.45 -10.05
N VAL A 69 -2.08 8.17 -10.21
CA VAL A 69 -1.08 7.11 -10.23
C VAL A 69 -0.56 6.96 -11.65
N GLU A 70 0.73 7.15 -11.83
CA GLU A 70 1.38 7.04 -13.15
C GLU A 70 2.04 5.68 -13.33
N HIS A 71 2.60 5.13 -12.25
CA HIS A 71 3.36 3.89 -12.31
C HIS A 71 3.40 3.25 -10.93
N VAL A 72 3.33 1.93 -10.88
CA VAL A 72 3.44 1.15 -9.64
C VAL A 72 4.46 0.03 -9.84
N GLU A 73 5.46 -0.01 -8.96
CA GLU A 73 6.37 -1.14 -8.88
C GLU A 73 5.81 -2.11 -7.85
N VAL A 74 5.78 -3.39 -8.17
CA VAL A 74 5.28 -4.44 -7.27
C VAL A 74 6.37 -5.50 -7.11
N ARG A 75 6.66 -5.87 -5.86
CA ARG A 75 7.65 -6.90 -5.55
C ARG A 75 7.07 -7.90 -4.56
N ASP A 76 7.35 -9.17 -4.78
CA ASP A 76 7.05 -10.20 -3.80
C ASP A 76 8.17 -10.25 -2.77
N GLU A 77 7.81 -10.42 -1.50
CA GLU A 77 8.75 -10.51 -0.39
C GLU A 77 8.33 -11.60 0.58
N GLU A 78 9.24 -12.02 1.45
CA GLU A 78 8.92 -12.94 2.52
C GLU A 78 8.14 -12.23 3.62
N PRO A 79 7.02 -12.79 4.10
CA PRO A 79 6.30 -12.22 5.23
C PRO A 79 7.15 -12.15 6.49
N GLU A 80 6.94 -11.08 7.27
CA GLU A 80 7.62 -10.89 8.55
C GLU A 80 6.73 -11.20 9.74
N GLY A 81 5.42 -11.40 9.51
CA GLY A 81 4.47 -11.65 10.58
C GLY A 81 4.00 -10.38 11.26
N LEU A 82 3.83 -9.30 10.50
CA LEU A 82 3.34 -8.03 11.04
C LEU A 82 1.93 -8.18 11.60
N THR A 83 1.62 -7.46 12.68
CA THR A 83 0.35 -7.62 13.41
C THR A 83 -0.53 -6.37 13.37
N ALA A 84 -0.10 -5.33 12.66
CA ALA A 84 -0.86 -4.08 12.55
C ALA A 84 -0.58 -3.44 11.21
N PHE A 85 -1.37 -2.45 10.82
CA PHE A 85 -1.07 -1.59 9.68
C PHE A 85 -0.73 -0.20 10.20
N ARG A 86 0.45 0.30 9.84
CA ARG A 86 0.97 1.56 10.36
C ARG A 86 1.19 2.57 9.24
N VAL A 87 0.90 3.83 9.56
CA VAL A 87 1.31 4.97 8.73
C VAL A 87 2.60 5.51 9.32
N THR A 88 3.65 5.58 8.54
CA THR A 88 4.96 6.06 9.01
C THR A 88 5.46 7.27 8.24
#